data_4a0c4d4b7227e73eff3bde681b921488
#
_entry.id   4a0c4d4b7227e73eff3bde681b921488
#
_cell.length_a   1.000
_cell.length_b   1.000
_cell.length_c   1.000
_cell.angle_alpha   90.00
_cell.angle_beta   90.00
_cell.angle_gamma   90.00
#
_symmetry.space_group_name_H-M   'P 1'
#
loop_
_entity.id
_entity.type
_entity.pdbx_description
1 polymer ?
#
loop_
_entity_poly.entity_id
_entity_poly.type
_entity_poly.pdbx_seq_one_letter_code
_entity_poly.pdbx_strand_id
1 'polypeptide(L)'
;MDTKKEQERDELHRAIWAIADDLRGSVDGWDFKSYVLGFMFYRYISENLTNYINKGEHAAGNTDFDYIALSDEEAEFAREDLVNEKGFFIKPSELFGNIRKKAPNDDNLNETLEKVFRHIEESAQGADSEDDFAGLFDDIDVNSNKLGGTVIKRNERLVKIINGVGDLQLGDYQDNTIDAFGDAYEFLMGMYASNAGKSGGEYFTPQEVSELLTRIAVAGKTEVNKVYDTACGSGSLLLKAAKVLGKDAVRQGFYGQEINITTYNLCRINMFLHDIDYDKFNIANEDTLINPQHWDDEPFEAIVSNPPYSIKWEGDDNPVLINDPRFSPAGVLAPKSKADLAFVMHALSWLATNGTAAIVCFPGIMYRGGAEKKIRKYLVDNNFIDAIIQLPDNLFYGTSIATCIMVLKKSKSENSTLYIDASKEFIKVTNNNKLTDENIEKIVSTCYERTETEYFSKLVPNDAIAEEDYNLSVSTYVEQEDTSEKIDITELNAQIAEIVAKENTLRAEIDKIIKEIEG
;
A
#
# COMPACT_ATOMS: atom_id res chain seq x y z
N MET A 1 -21.23 -11.41 1.34
CA MET A 1 -19.94 -11.45 2.07
C MET A 1 -19.98 -12.58 3.08
N ASP A 2 -18.89 -13.27 3.28
CA ASP A 2 -18.81 -14.43 4.15
C ASP A 2 -18.72 -13.94 5.60
N THR A 3 -19.84 -14.00 6.33
CA THR A 3 -19.95 -13.52 7.72
C THR A 3 -18.92 -14.15 8.67
N LYS A 4 -18.42 -15.35 8.33
CA LYS A 4 -17.36 -16.02 9.10
C LYS A 4 -16.03 -15.30 8.97
N LYS A 5 -15.64 -14.88 7.75
CA LYS A 5 -14.40 -14.11 7.50
C LYS A 5 -14.39 -12.76 8.22
N GLU A 6 -15.53 -12.06 8.22
CA GLU A 6 -15.67 -10.79 8.95
C GLU A 6 -15.52 -10.98 10.46
N GLN A 7 -16.10 -12.05 11.01
CA GLN A 7 -15.97 -12.36 12.43
C GLN A 7 -14.53 -12.69 12.83
N GLU A 8 -13.83 -13.53 12.05
CA GLU A 8 -12.43 -13.89 12.28
C GLU A 8 -11.53 -12.64 12.28
N ARG A 9 -11.72 -11.71 11.32
CA ARG A 9 -11.01 -10.43 11.27
C ARG A 9 -11.29 -9.54 12.49
N ASP A 10 -12.55 -9.40 12.87
CA ASP A 10 -12.94 -8.57 14.02
C ASP A 10 -12.37 -9.11 15.34
N GLU A 11 -12.27 -10.42 15.50
CA GLU A 11 -11.65 -11.06 16.66
C GLU A 11 -10.15 -10.82 16.69
N LEU A 12 -9.48 -10.96 15.55
CA LEU A 12 -8.05 -10.69 15.38
C LEU A 12 -7.73 -9.22 15.68
N HIS A 13 -8.49 -8.28 15.11
CA HIS A 13 -8.32 -6.85 15.34
C HIS A 13 -8.49 -6.46 16.81
N ARG A 14 -9.50 -7.05 17.50
CA ARG A 14 -9.70 -6.83 18.94
C ARG A 14 -8.54 -7.37 19.78
N ALA A 15 -7.99 -8.53 19.42
CA ALA A 15 -6.85 -9.11 20.13
C ALA A 15 -5.59 -8.24 19.97
N ILE A 16 -5.33 -7.72 18.77
CA ILE A 16 -4.21 -6.79 18.51
C ILE A 16 -4.39 -5.49 19.32
N TRP A 17 -5.61 -4.94 19.37
CA TRP A 17 -5.91 -3.78 20.21
C TRP A 17 -5.66 -4.04 21.70
N ALA A 18 -5.96 -5.24 22.19
CA ALA A 18 -5.70 -5.61 23.58
C ALA A 18 -4.21 -5.57 23.92
N ILE A 19 -3.34 -6.04 23.02
CA ILE A 19 -1.87 -5.94 23.17
C ILE A 19 -1.45 -4.46 23.24
N ALA A 20 -2.04 -3.61 22.36
CA ALA A 20 -1.76 -2.17 22.38
C ALA A 20 -2.18 -1.50 23.68
N ASP A 21 -3.34 -1.86 24.22
CA ASP A 21 -3.84 -1.32 25.50
C ASP A 21 -2.98 -1.74 26.69
N ASP A 22 -2.48 -2.96 26.73
CA ASP A 22 -1.59 -3.47 27.80
C ASP A 22 -0.23 -2.75 27.84
N LEU A 23 0.20 -2.19 26.71
CA LEU A 23 1.44 -1.43 26.58
C LEU A 23 1.23 0.10 26.59
N ARG A 24 -0.02 0.56 26.63
CA ARG A 24 -0.38 1.98 26.60
C ARG A 24 0.29 2.76 27.74
N GLY A 25 0.90 3.90 27.38
CA GLY A 25 1.63 4.76 28.31
C GLY A 25 3.05 4.27 28.66
N SER A 26 3.49 3.15 28.08
CA SER A 26 4.84 2.61 28.31
C SER A 26 5.71 2.68 27.05
N VAL A 27 5.11 2.49 25.87
CA VAL A 27 5.77 2.52 24.56
C VAL A 27 4.97 3.48 23.68
N ASP A 28 5.64 4.32 22.91
CA ASP A 28 4.97 5.22 21.97
C ASP A 28 4.27 4.40 20.87
N GLY A 29 3.17 4.91 20.33
CA GLY A 29 2.36 4.16 19.37
C GLY A 29 3.12 3.71 18.12
N TRP A 30 4.15 4.46 17.71
CA TRP A 30 5.04 4.07 16.61
C TRP A 30 5.91 2.88 16.97
N ASP A 31 6.59 2.95 18.10
CA ASP A 31 7.51 1.89 18.55
C ASP A 31 6.76 0.59 18.88
N PHE A 32 5.55 0.70 19.44
CA PHE A 32 4.67 -0.45 19.67
C PHE A 32 4.45 -1.29 18.40
N LYS A 33 4.16 -0.62 17.27
CA LYS A 33 3.94 -1.28 15.99
C LYS A 33 5.15 -2.10 15.56
N SER A 34 6.36 -1.52 15.60
CA SER A 34 7.59 -2.21 15.18
C SER A 34 7.82 -3.48 16.00
N TYR A 35 7.60 -3.43 17.31
CA TYR A 35 7.70 -4.62 18.17
C TYR A 35 6.64 -5.67 17.82
N VAL A 36 5.37 -5.30 17.72
CA VAL A 36 4.32 -6.28 17.43
C VAL A 36 4.52 -6.92 16.06
N LEU A 37 4.82 -6.13 15.03
CA LEU A 37 5.08 -6.64 13.68
C LEU A 37 6.30 -7.55 13.65
N GLY A 38 7.41 -7.15 14.30
CA GLY A 38 8.61 -7.96 14.34
C GLY A 38 8.43 -9.28 15.07
N PHE A 39 7.73 -9.28 16.22
CA PHE A 39 7.41 -10.53 16.93
C PHE A 39 6.38 -11.39 16.18
N MET A 40 5.44 -10.80 15.46
CA MET A 40 4.54 -11.53 14.56
C MET A 40 5.34 -12.19 13.42
N PHE A 41 6.26 -11.46 12.82
CA PHE A 41 7.14 -11.99 11.79
C PHE A 41 8.01 -13.14 12.33
N TYR A 42 8.65 -12.96 13.49
CA TYR A 42 9.43 -14.01 14.14
C TYR A 42 8.59 -15.26 14.45
N ARG A 43 7.36 -15.09 14.93
CA ARG A 43 6.41 -16.19 15.11
C ARG A 43 6.10 -16.87 13.79
N TYR A 44 5.78 -16.09 12.75
CA TYR A 44 5.46 -16.58 11.43
C TYR A 44 6.57 -17.47 10.84
N ILE A 45 7.81 -16.95 10.76
CA ILE A 45 8.92 -17.71 10.19
C ILE A 45 9.26 -18.96 11.02
N SER A 46 9.10 -18.90 12.34
CA SER A 46 9.28 -20.05 13.23
C SER A 46 8.24 -21.14 12.96
N GLU A 47 6.96 -20.77 12.88
CA GLU A 47 5.85 -21.69 12.61
C GLU A 47 5.91 -22.24 11.18
N ASN A 48 6.19 -21.38 10.19
CA ASN A 48 6.32 -21.78 8.78
C ASN A 48 7.43 -22.79 8.58
N LEU A 49 8.63 -22.53 9.13
CA LEU A 49 9.77 -23.45 9.06
C LEU A 49 9.44 -24.79 9.74
N THR A 50 8.88 -24.77 10.95
CA THR A 50 8.49 -25.98 11.69
C THR A 50 7.48 -26.81 10.89
N ASN A 51 6.44 -26.17 10.36
CA ASN A 51 5.40 -26.84 9.57
C ASN A 51 5.96 -27.44 8.27
N TYR A 52 6.85 -26.72 7.60
CA TYR A 52 7.51 -27.19 6.37
C TYR A 52 8.30 -28.49 6.64
N ILE A 53 9.16 -28.48 7.66
CA ILE A 53 9.99 -29.63 8.02
C ILE A 53 9.11 -30.81 8.48
N ASN A 54 8.18 -30.58 9.41
CA ASN A 54 7.28 -31.62 9.92
C ASN A 54 6.47 -32.27 8.79
N LYS A 55 5.96 -31.47 7.83
CA LYS A 55 5.22 -31.98 6.67
C LYS A 55 6.08 -32.87 5.79
N GLY A 56 7.33 -32.49 5.54
CA GLY A 56 8.29 -33.31 4.79
C GLY A 56 8.57 -34.65 5.47
N GLU A 57 8.88 -34.65 6.76
CA GLU A 57 9.17 -35.85 7.58
C GLU A 57 7.94 -36.76 7.69
N HIS A 58 6.75 -36.20 7.95
CA HIS A 58 5.52 -36.98 8.01
C HIS A 58 5.21 -37.65 6.66
N ALA A 59 5.44 -36.97 5.54
CA ALA A 59 5.29 -37.54 4.21
C ALA A 59 6.30 -38.65 3.92
N ALA A 60 7.51 -38.58 4.52
CA ALA A 60 8.53 -39.62 4.47
C ALA A 60 8.23 -40.82 5.40
N GLY A 61 7.17 -40.75 6.23
CA GLY A 61 6.73 -41.81 7.12
C GLY A 61 7.09 -41.63 8.59
N ASN A 62 7.76 -40.54 8.96
CA ASN A 62 8.16 -40.19 10.32
C ASN A 62 7.04 -39.42 11.04
N THR A 63 5.87 -40.03 11.24
CA THR A 63 4.64 -39.37 11.71
C THR A 63 4.73 -38.76 13.11
N ASP A 64 5.67 -39.25 13.95
CA ASP A 64 5.89 -38.74 15.31
C ASP A 64 6.97 -37.66 15.38
N PHE A 65 7.53 -37.24 14.23
CA PHE A 65 8.55 -36.22 14.15
C PHE A 65 7.98 -34.83 14.46
N ASP A 66 8.69 -34.10 15.31
CA ASP A 66 8.36 -32.69 15.58
C ASP A 66 9.66 -31.86 15.72
N TYR A 67 9.90 -30.99 14.76
CA TYR A 67 11.11 -30.17 14.68
C TYR A 67 11.35 -29.35 15.95
N ILE A 68 10.30 -28.80 16.58
CA ILE A 68 10.42 -27.99 17.81
C ILE A 68 10.99 -28.78 19.00
N ALA A 69 10.90 -30.11 18.96
CA ALA A 69 11.35 -30.99 20.02
C ALA A 69 12.78 -31.53 19.81
N LEU A 70 13.39 -31.30 18.63
CA LEU A 70 14.76 -31.71 18.36
C LEU A 70 15.79 -30.95 19.20
N SER A 71 16.98 -31.54 19.35
CA SER A 71 18.16 -30.80 19.81
C SER A 71 18.72 -29.91 18.70
N ASP A 72 19.43 -28.86 19.10
CA ASP A 72 20.07 -27.94 18.14
C ASP A 72 21.15 -28.68 17.30
N GLU A 73 21.84 -29.65 17.89
CA GLU A 73 22.85 -30.47 17.21
C GLU A 73 22.23 -31.35 16.11
N GLU A 74 21.06 -31.94 16.36
CA GLU A 74 20.35 -32.72 15.35
C GLU A 74 19.82 -31.83 14.20
N ALA A 75 19.29 -30.68 14.53
CA ALA A 75 18.77 -29.73 13.53
C ALA A 75 19.87 -29.12 12.63
N GLU A 76 21.11 -29.01 13.16
CA GLU A 76 22.23 -28.42 12.41
C GLU A 76 22.59 -29.20 11.13
N PHE A 77 22.29 -30.53 11.10
CA PHE A 77 22.51 -31.32 9.88
C PHE A 77 21.66 -30.92 8.69
N ALA A 78 20.50 -30.28 8.91
CA ALA A 78 19.62 -29.85 7.87
C ALA A 78 19.81 -28.34 7.50
N ARG A 79 20.74 -27.62 8.15
CA ARG A 79 20.91 -26.17 7.98
C ARG A 79 21.11 -25.77 6.52
N GLU A 80 22.04 -26.40 5.81
CA GLU A 80 22.39 -26.03 4.43
C GLU A 80 21.20 -26.21 3.49
N ASP A 81 20.51 -27.35 3.61
CA ASP A 81 19.32 -27.62 2.79
C ASP A 81 18.19 -26.62 3.08
N LEU A 82 17.93 -26.31 4.37
CA LEU A 82 16.89 -25.39 4.76
C LEU A 82 17.17 -23.95 4.33
N VAL A 83 18.43 -23.50 4.39
CA VAL A 83 18.82 -22.17 3.89
C VAL A 83 18.63 -22.12 2.38
N ASN A 84 19.01 -23.16 1.64
CA ASN A 84 18.80 -23.19 0.18
C ASN A 84 17.32 -23.23 -0.21
N GLU A 85 16.45 -23.90 0.57
CA GLU A 85 15.03 -24.07 0.24
C GLU A 85 14.14 -22.94 0.77
N LYS A 86 14.42 -22.46 2.00
CA LYS A 86 13.58 -21.45 2.69
C LYS A 86 14.25 -20.10 2.88
N GLY A 87 15.55 -20.01 2.57
CA GLY A 87 16.32 -18.78 2.71
C GLY A 87 16.92 -18.54 4.09
N PHE A 88 16.55 -19.33 5.12
CA PHE A 88 17.01 -19.13 6.49
C PHE A 88 16.96 -20.42 7.32
N PHE A 89 17.59 -20.35 8.49
CA PHE A 89 17.57 -21.43 9.47
C PHE A 89 17.32 -20.88 10.88
N ILE A 90 16.49 -21.58 11.65
CA ILE A 90 16.25 -21.30 13.08
C ILE A 90 16.47 -22.59 13.86
N LYS A 91 17.34 -22.55 14.87
CA LYS A 91 17.55 -23.69 15.78
C LYS A 91 16.27 -24.00 16.57
N PRO A 92 15.98 -25.27 16.89
CA PRO A 92 14.81 -25.62 17.70
C PRO A 92 14.72 -24.84 19.01
N SER A 93 15.84 -24.63 19.73
CA SER A 93 15.87 -23.88 20.98
C SER A 93 15.51 -22.39 20.81
N GLU A 94 15.65 -21.86 19.58
CA GLU A 94 15.43 -20.45 19.18
C GLU A 94 14.09 -20.22 18.46
N LEU A 95 13.28 -21.26 18.25
CA LEU A 95 11.94 -21.12 17.72
C LEU A 95 11.03 -20.32 18.67
N PHE A 96 10.16 -19.49 18.12
CA PHE A 96 9.26 -18.60 18.88
C PHE A 96 8.53 -19.35 20.01
N GLY A 97 7.99 -20.54 19.76
CA GLY A 97 7.28 -21.34 20.77
C GLY A 97 8.17 -21.77 21.94
N ASN A 98 9.44 -22.08 21.70
CA ASN A 98 10.39 -22.45 22.75
C ASN A 98 10.92 -21.24 23.53
N ILE A 99 11.18 -20.12 22.84
CA ILE A 99 11.52 -18.84 23.48
C ILE A 99 10.36 -18.38 24.36
N ARG A 100 9.11 -18.40 23.86
CA ARG A 100 7.92 -18.01 24.63
C ARG A 100 7.78 -18.80 25.93
N LYS A 101 8.02 -20.11 25.91
CA LYS A 101 7.96 -20.97 27.12
C LYS A 101 9.02 -20.60 28.17
N LYS A 102 10.21 -20.17 27.72
CA LYS A 102 11.34 -19.81 28.60
C LYS A 102 11.27 -18.34 29.08
N ALA A 103 10.69 -17.44 28.30
CA ALA A 103 10.69 -16.00 28.50
C ALA A 103 10.32 -15.51 29.91
N PRO A 104 9.29 -16.07 30.60
CA PRO A 104 8.95 -15.62 31.95
C PRO A 104 10.03 -15.88 33.01
N ASN A 105 10.99 -16.79 32.75
CA ASN A 105 12.06 -17.19 33.65
C ASN A 105 13.46 -16.82 33.12
N ASP A 106 13.55 -16.04 32.07
CA ASP A 106 14.82 -15.58 31.49
C ASP A 106 15.10 -14.13 31.91
N ASP A 107 15.98 -13.97 32.90
CA ASP A 107 16.39 -12.67 33.41
C ASP A 107 17.15 -11.82 32.37
N ASN A 108 17.66 -12.45 31.31
CA ASN A 108 18.39 -11.82 30.19
C ASN A 108 17.64 -11.94 28.86
N LEU A 109 16.32 -11.99 28.88
CA LEU A 109 15.48 -12.20 27.69
C LEU A 109 15.81 -11.24 26.54
N ASN A 110 16.11 -9.98 26.83
CA ASN A 110 16.54 -9.00 25.82
C ASN A 110 17.81 -9.45 25.08
N GLU A 111 18.83 -9.96 25.79
CA GLU A 111 20.05 -10.47 25.16
C GLU A 111 19.80 -11.79 24.41
N THR A 112 18.93 -12.64 24.94
CA THR A 112 18.51 -13.88 24.27
C THR A 112 17.85 -13.58 22.93
N LEU A 113 16.88 -12.64 22.90
CA LEU A 113 16.19 -12.25 21.66
C LEU A 113 17.13 -11.59 20.65
N GLU A 114 18.01 -10.70 21.09
CA GLU A 114 19.02 -10.08 20.22
C GLU A 114 19.91 -11.13 19.54
N LYS A 115 20.32 -12.17 20.28
CA LYS A 115 21.09 -13.29 19.71
C LYS A 115 20.28 -14.10 18.73
N VAL A 116 19.02 -14.40 19.04
CA VAL A 116 18.12 -15.15 18.14
C VAL A 116 17.94 -14.42 16.83
N PHE A 117 17.61 -13.12 16.85
CA PHE A 117 17.42 -12.33 15.64
C PHE A 117 18.68 -12.27 14.78
N ARG A 118 19.83 -12.03 15.40
CA ARG A 118 21.12 -12.07 14.71
C ARG A 118 21.43 -13.45 14.12
N HIS A 119 21.19 -14.55 14.85
CA HIS A 119 21.42 -15.90 14.32
C HIS A 119 20.53 -16.22 13.11
N ILE A 120 19.29 -15.71 13.08
CA ILE A 120 18.40 -15.87 11.93
C ILE A 120 18.99 -15.15 10.72
N GLU A 121 19.38 -13.87 10.85
CA GLU A 121 20.00 -13.09 9.79
C GLU A 121 21.34 -13.70 9.33
N GLU A 122 22.22 -14.06 10.26
CA GLU A 122 23.51 -14.70 9.97
C GLU A 122 23.35 -16.08 9.30
N SER A 123 22.20 -16.75 9.47
CA SER A 123 21.96 -18.04 8.83
C SER A 123 21.87 -17.97 7.31
N ALA A 124 21.45 -16.82 6.79
CA ALA A 124 21.34 -16.53 5.36
C ALA A 124 22.67 -16.02 4.74
N GLN A 125 23.70 -15.74 5.55
CA GLN A 125 24.94 -15.16 5.07
C GLN A 125 25.64 -16.08 4.06
N GLY A 126 25.95 -15.54 2.88
CA GLY A 126 26.56 -16.27 1.77
C GLY A 126 25.58 -17.09 0.93
N ALA A 127 24.28 -17.06 1.25
CA ALA A 127 23.22 -17.65 0.45
C ALA A 127 22.56 -16.61 -0.47
N ASP A 128 21.75 -17.07 -1.42
CA ASP A 128 21.00 -16.19 -2.35
C ASP A 128 20.02 -15.30 -1.62
N SER A 129 19.59 -15.67 -0.42
CA SER A 129 18.66 -14.94 0.46
C SER A 129 19.33 -13.92 1.40
N GLU A 130 20.65 -13.75 1.34
CA GLU A 130 21.38 -12.87 2.28
C GLU A 130 20.78 -11.46 2.34
N ASP A 131 20.54 -10.85 1.18
CA ASP A 131 19.99 -9.49 1.09
C ASP A 131 18.55 -9.40 1.63
N ASP A 132 17.79 -10.51 1.59
CA ASP A 132 16.39 -10.54 2.07
C ASP A 132 16.30 -10.65 3.60
N PHE A 133 17.33 -11.18 4.24
CA PHE A 133 17.38 -11.35 5.70
C PHE A 133 18.28 -10.33 6.42
N ALA A 134 19.26 -9.73 5.75
CA ALA A 134 20.18 -8.76 6.36
C ALA A 134 19.43 -7.54 6.94
N GLY A 135 19.61 -7.27 8.25
CA GLY A 135 19.01 -6.14 8.94
C GLY A 135 17.47 -6.19 9.06
N LEU A 136 16.86 -7.34 8.89
CA LEU A 136 15.40 -7.50 8.89
C LEU A 136 14.79 -7.23 10.27
N PHE A 137 15.56 -7.45 11.33
CA PHE A 137 15.17 -7.21 12.72
C PHE A 137 15.70 -5.89 13.31
N ASP A 138 16.39 -5.04 12.53
CA ASP A 138 17.04 -3.81 13.03
C ASP A 138 16.06 -2.81 13.66
N ASP A 139 14.80 -2.80 13.21
CA ASP A 139 13.76 -1.94 13.77
C ASP A 139 13.19 -2.45 15.11
N ILE A 140 13.68 -3.60 15.63
CA ILE A 140 13.23 -4.24 16.87
C ILE A 140 14.34 -4.13 17.94
N ASP A 141 14.59 -2.93 18.44
CA ASP A 141 15.57 -2.71 19.50
C ASP A 141 15.06 -3.23 20.87
N VAL A 142 15.34 -4.50 21.15
CA VAL A 142 14.97 -5.17 22.43
C VAL A 142 15.71 -4.59 23.64
N ASN A 143 16.74 -3.79 23.41
CA ASN A 143 17.52 -3.10 24.44
C ASN A 143 17.08 -1.63 24.67
N SER A 144 16.10 -1.15 23.90
CA SER A 144 15.64 0.22 23.92
C SER A 144 15.15 0.67 25.31
N ASN A 145 15.53 1.87 25.70
CA ASN A 145 14.98 2.53 26.89
C ASN A 145 13.46 2.82 26.78
N LYS A 146 12.91 2.79 25.57
CA LYS A 146 11.46 2.92 25.34
C LYS A 146 10.69 1.73 25.91
N LEU A 147 11.27 0.53 25.90
CA LEU A 147 10.72 -0.63 26.59
C LEU A 147 10.86 -0.54 28.11
N GLY A 148 11.83 0.20 28.64
CA GLY A 148 12.01 0.40 30.08
C GLY A 148 13.41 0.85 30.44
N GLY A 149 13.52 1.70 31.47
CA GLY A 149 14.80 2.25 31.93
C GLY A 149 15.72 1.24 32.63
N THR A 150 15.28 0.00 32.86
CA THR A 150 16.07 -1.09 33.45
C THR A 150 15.84 -2.39 32.68
N VAL A 151 16.82 -3.31 32.71
CA VAL A 151 16.72 -4.64 32.08
C VAL A 151 15.45 -5.37 32.54
N ILE A 152 15.17 -5.37 33.83
CA ILE A 152 13.97 -6.02 34.41
C ILE A 152 12.70 -5.48 33.76
N LYS A 153 12.53 -4.16 33.69
CA LYS A 153 11.34 -3.55 33.08
C LYS A 153 11.24 -3.82 31.57
N ARG A 154 12.38 -3.86 30.87
CA ARG A 154 12.40 -4.23 29.45
C ARG A 154 11.92 -5.67 29.28
N ASN A 155 12.48 -6.60 30.04
CA ASN A 155 12.13 -8.02 29.95
C ASN A 155 10.67 -8.29 30.33
N GLU A 156 10.13 -7.64 31.38
CA GLU A 156 8.70 -7.71 31.71
C GLU A 156 7.80 -7.30 30.53
N ARG A 157 8.19 -6.27 29.77
CA ARG A 157 7.43 -5.84 28.57
C ARG A 157 7.60 -6.76 27.39
N LEU A 158 8.82 -7.25 27.15
CA LEU A 158 9.09 -8.24 26.11
C LEU A 158 8.29 -9.52 26.35
N VAL A 159 8.19 -10.01 27.60
CA VAL A 159 7.33 -11.14 27.97
C VAL A 159 5.85 -10.87 27.62
N LYS A 160 5.35 -9.64 27.91
CA LYS A 160 3.96 -9.29 27.55
C LYS A 160 3.74 -9.28 26.03
N ILE A 161 4.69 -8.72 25.26
CA ILE A 161 4.60 -8.68 23.79
C ILE A 161 4.62 -10.10 23.23
N ILE A 162 5.59 -10.94 23.66
CA ILE A 162 5.71 -12.34 23.22
C ILE A 162 4.45 -13.11 23.54
N ASN A 163 3.91 -12.99 24.74
CA ASN A 163 2.68 -13.68 25.11
C ASN A 163 1.47 -13.15 24.33
N GLY A 164 1.31 -11.82 24.22
CA GLY A 164 0.22 -11.23 23.45
C GLY A 164 0.24 -11.67 22.00
N VAL A 165 1.41 -11.60 21.34
CA VAL A 165 1.58 -12.10 19.96
C VAL A 165 1.34 -13.59 19.88
N GLY A 166 1.83 -14.38 20.88
CA GLY A 166 1.65 -15.82 20.92
C GLY A 166 0.20 -16.27 21.16
N ASP A 167 -0.63 -15.43 21.75
CA ASP A 167 -2.06 -15.70 22.00
C ASP A 167 -2.97 -15.33 20.82
N LEU A 168 -2.45 -14.58 19.83
CA LEU A 168 -3.22 -14.27 18.62
C LEU A 168 -3.62 -15.56 17.89
N GLN A 169 -4.89 -15.67 17.55
CA GLN A 169 -5.41 -16.78 16.75
C GLN A 169 -5.10 -16.51 15.27
N LEU A 170 -3.88 -16.86 14.86
CA LEU A 170 -3.41 -16.68 13.49
C LEU A 170 -3.62 -17.95 12.64
N GLY A 171 -4.17 -19.01 13.27
CA GLY A 171 -4.60 -20.29 12.66
C GLY A 171 -3.47 -21.16 12.14
N ASP A 172 -3.82 -22.38 11.75
CA ASP A 172 -2.99 -23.19 10.86
C ASP A 172 -3.30 -22.80 9.42
N TYR A 173 -2.28 -22.64 8.58
CA TYR A 173 -2.37 -22.26 7.16
C TYR A 173 -3.41 -23.03 6.33
N GLN A 174 -3.83 -24.22 6.78
CA GLN A 174 -4.75 -25.08 6.06
C GLN A 174 -6.23 -24.89 6.44
N ASP A 175 -6.52 -24.29 7.60
CA ASP A 175 -7.88 -24.19 8.14
C ASP A 175 -8.45 -22.78 8.18
N ASN A 176 -7.63 -21.73 7.96
CA ASN A 176 -8.08 -20.35 7.98
C ASN A 176 -8.75 -19.94 6.68
N THR A 177 -9.88 -19.26 6.79
CA THR A 177 -10.56 -18.63 5.66
C THR A 177 -9.95 -17.28 5.29
N ILE A 178 -9.06 -16.74 6.14
CA ILE A 178 -8.34 -15.47 5.96
C ILE A 178 -6.83 -15.72 6.02
N ASP A 179 -6.08 -14.85 5.37
CA ASP A 179 -4.64 -14.70 5.57
C ASP A 179 -4.42 -13.92 6.88
N ALA A 180 -4.44 -14.64 8.01
CA ALA A 180 -4.50 -14.01 9.32
C ALA A 180 -3.25 -13.19 9.67
N PHE A 181 -2.06 -13.61 9.21
CA PHE A 181 -0.84 -12.82 9.40
C PHE A 181 -0.84 -11.56 8.56
N GLY A 182 -1.19 -11.66 7.28
CA GLY A 182 -1.32 -10.52 6.40
C GLY A 182 -2.45 -9.57 6.82
N ASP A 183 -3.60 -10.08 7.22
CA ASP A 183 -4.72 -9.27 7.73
C ASP A 183 -4.33 -8.53 9.04
N ALA A 184 -3.57 -9.18 9.94
CA ALA A 184 -3.04 -8.54 11.14
C ALA A 184 -2.04 -7.41 10.81
N TYR A 185 -1.15 -7.66 9.84
CA TYR A 185 -0.22 -6.65 9.35
C TYR A 185 -0.96 -5.44 8.76
N GLU A 186 -1.89 -5.68 7.83
CA GLU A 186 -2.68 -4.62 7.20
C GLU A 186 -3.46 -3.79 8.23
N PHE A 187 -4.04 -4.44 9.24
CA PHE A 187 -4.73 -3.76 10.34
C PHE A 187 -3.81 -2.85 11.14
N LEU A 188 -2.64 -3.34 11.55
CA LEU A 188 -1.63 -2.56 12.27
C LEU A 188 -1.16 -1.36 11.45
N MET A 189 -0.94 -1.54 10.15
CA MET A 189 -0.56 -0.45 9.25
C MET A 189 -1.66 0.59 9.07
N GLY A 190 -2.91 0.16 8.88
CA GLY A 190 -4.07 1.06 8.75
C GLY A 190 -4.35 1.85 10.03
N MET A 191 -4.27 1.21 11.19
CA MET A 191 -4.40 1.84 12.50
C MET A 191 -3.33 2.91 12.72
N TYR A 192 -2.13 2.65 12.23
CA TYR A 192 -1.01 3.56 12.28
C TYR A 192 -1.21 4.77 11.35
N ALA A 193 -1.55 4.54 10.08
CA ALA A 193 -1.77 5.61 9.09
C ALA A 193 -2.86 6.59 9.55
N SER A 194 -3.92 6.08 10.20
CA SER A 194 -5.01 6.92 10.74
C SER A 194 -4.60 7.80 11.92
N ASN A 195 -3.59 7.40 12.70
CA ASN A 195 -3.14 8.11 13.90
C ASN A 195 -1.90 9.01 13.67
N ALA A 196 -1.12 8.78 12.61
CA ALA A 196 0.13 9.50 12.33
C ALA A 196 -0.06 10.88 11.66
N GLY A 197 -1.28 11.30 11.37
CA GLY A 197 -1.57 12.59 10.71
C GLY A 197 -1.02 12.66 9.28
N LYS A 198 -0.50 13.85 8.87
CA LYS A 198 -0.02 14.07 7.49
C LYS A 198 1.10 13.13 7.05
N SER A 199 1.94 12.67 7.98
CA SER A 199 3.05 11.76 7.66
C SER A 199 2.61 10.30 7.45
N GLY A 200 1.47 9.88 8.01
CA GLY A 200 0.99 8.50 7.88
C GLY A 200 0.39 8.17 6.52
N GLY A 201 -0.21 9.15 5.86
CA GLY A 201 -0.80 9.00 4.54
C GLY A 201 0.23 8.87 3.40
N GLU A 202 1.48 9.29 3.65
CA GLU A 202 2.57 9.20 2.65
C GLU A 202 3.09 7.75 2.48
N TYR A 203 2.82 6.87 3.46
CA TYR A 203 3.36 5.50 3.49
C TYR A 203 2.30 4.41 3.31
N PHE A 204 1.04 4.76 3.16
CA PHE A 204 -0.05 3.79 3.09
C PHE A 204 -1.07 4.14 2.02
N THR A 205 -1.16 3.30 1.00
CA THR A 205 -2.20 3.40 -0.04
C THR A 205 -3.45 2.65 0.43
N PRO A 206 -4.65 3.27 0.41
CA PRO A 206 -5.90 2.58 0.74
C PRO A 206 -6.08 1.30 -0.07
N GLN A 207 -6.58 0.23 0.57
CA GLN A 207 -6.67 -1.10 -0.04
C GLN A 207 -7.52 -1.12 -1.33
N GLU A 208 -8.61 -0.35 -1.36
CA GLU A 208 -9.46 -0.19 -2.54
C GLU A 208 -8.76 0.53 -3.70
N VAL A 209 -7.85 1.48 -3.41
CA VAL A 209 -7.03 2.14 -4.44
C VAL A 209 -5.95 1.20 -4.95
N SER A 210 -5.33 0.43 -4.05
CA SER A 210 -4.36 -0.60 -4.43
C SER A 210 -5.00 -1.66 -5.33
N GLU A 211 -6.23 -2.06 -5.03
CA GLU A 211 -6.99 -2.99 -5.87
C GLU A 211 -7.32 -2.39 -7.24
N LEU A 212 -7.79 -1.15 -7.27
CA LEU A 212 -8.09 -0.45 -8.52
C LEU A 212 -6.86 -0.37 -9.43
N LEU A 213 -5.71 0.10 -8.91
CA LEU A 213 -4.45 0.20 -9.65
C LEU A 213 -4.03 -1.15 -10.23
N THR A 214 -4.04 -2.18 -9.38
CA THR A 214 -3.66 -3.53 -9.77
C THR A 214 -4.57 -4.08 -10.86
N ARG A 215 -5.90 -4.00 -10.67
CA ARG A 215 -6.86 -4.50 -11.65
C ARG A 215 -6.77 -3.79 -13.00
N ILE A 216 -6.43 -2.49 -13.01
CA ILE A 216 -6.13 -1.75 -14.25
C ILE A 216 -4.84 -2.26 -14.88
N ALA A 217 -3.76 -2.43 -14.10
CA ALA A 217 -2.45 -2.83 -14.62
C ALA A 217 -2.45 -4.24 -15.21
N VAL A 218 -3.30 -5.15 -14.69
CA VAL A 218 -3.38 -6.54 -15.14
C VAL A 218 -4.65 -6.86 -15.93
N ALA A 219 -5.45 -5.84 -16.30
CA ALA A 219 -6.71 -6.03 -17.01
C ALA A 219 -6.52 -6.86 -18.30
N GLY A 220 -7.35 -7.91 -18.43
CA GLY A 220 -7.29 -8.84 -19.56
C GLY A 220 -6.13 -9.84 -19.55
N LYS A 221 -5.32 -9.87 -18.48
CA LYS A 221 -4.22 -10.83 -18.32
C LYS A 221 -4.57 -11.86 -17.25
N THR A 222 -4.16 -13.10 -17.47
CA THR A 222 -4.26 -14.20 -16.50
C THR A 222 -2.94 -14.45 -15.77
N GLU A 223 -1.84 -13.96 -16.34
CA GLU A 223 -0.48 -14.03 -15.79
C GLU A 223 0.34 -12.83 -16.27
N VAL A 224 1.39 -12.49 -15.54
CA VAL A 224 2.39 -11.48 -15.94
C VAL A 224 3.80 -12.02 -15.65
N ASN A 225 4.82 -11.44 -16.32
CA ASN A 225 6.20 -11.80 -16.04
C ASN A 225 6.61 -11.35 -14.65
N LYS A 226 6.54 -10.06 -14.41
CA LYS A 226 6.97 -9.37 -13.18
C LYS A 226 6.01 -8.22 -12.87
N VAL A 227 5.87 -7.93 -11.58
CA VAL A 227 5.19 -6.72 -11.08
C VAL A 227 6.23 -5.80 -10.45
N TYR A 228 6.15 -4.50 -10.74
CA TYR A 228 7.08 -3.50 -10.23
C TYR A 228 6.37 -2.32 -9.58
N ASP A 229 6.91 -1.83 -8.45
CA ASP A 229 6.53 -0.57 -7.81
C ASP A 229 7.74 0.34 -7.65
N THR A 230 7.66 1.55 -8.19
CA THR A 230 8.76 2.53 -8.20
C THR A 230 9.05 3.17 -6.85
N ALA A 231 8.13 3.07 -5.90
CA ALA A 231 8.23 3.58 -4.52
C ALA A 231 7.33 2.70 -3.64
N CYS A 232 7.79 1.47 -3.39
CA CYS A 232 6.92 0.38 -2.95
C CYS A 232 6.38 0.54 -1.52
N GLY A 233 6.96 1.45 -0.72
CA GLY A 233 6.53 1.64 0.64
C GLY A 233 6.57 0.32 1.42
N SER A 234 5.46 -0.06 2.05
CA SER A 234 5.32 -1.33 2.76
C SER A 234 4.94 -2.52 1.85
N GLY A 235 4.95 -2.37 0.53
CA GLY A 235 4.67 -3.44 -0.43
C GLY A 235 3.19 -3.73 -0.68
N SER A 236 2.27 -2.91 -0.18
CA SER A 236 0.83 -3.17 -0.28
C SER A 236 0.30 -3.30 -1.72
N LEU A 237 0.84 -2.52 -2.67
CA LEU A 237 0.49 -2.61 -4.09
C LEU A 237 0.98 -3.92 -4.72
N LEU A 238 2.21 -4.33 -4.41
CA LEU A 238 2.78 -5.59 -4.90
C LEU A 238 1.99 -6.80 -4.41
N LEU A 239 1.65 -6.81 -3.11
CA LEU A 239 0.83 -7.86 -2.50
C LEU A 239 -0.60 -7.88 -3.01
N LYS A 240 -1.16 -6.71 -3.35
CA LYS A 240 -2.47 -6.68 -4.00
C LYS A 240 -2.43 -7.37 -5.36
N ALA A 241 -1.33 -7.22 -6.12
CA ALA A 241 -1.15 -7.95 -7.37
C ALA A 241 -1.09 -9.47 -7.16
N ALA A 242 -0.43 -9.94 -6.09
CA ALA A 242 -0.43 -11.34 -5.70
C ALA A 242 -1.85 -11.85 -5.36
N LYS A 243 -2.66 -11.03 -4.66
CA LYS A 243 -4.06 -11.38 -4.33
C LYS A 243 -5.00 -11.39 -5.54
N VAL A 244 -4.84 -10.47 -6.49
CA VAL A 244 -5.71 -10.32 -7.67
C VAL A 244 -5.41 -11.38 -8.73
N LEU A 245 -4.15 -11.64 -9.04
CA LEU A 245 -3.73 -12.63 -10.05
C LEU A 245 -3.56 -14.04 -9.48
N GLY A 246 -3.21 -14.16 -8.20
CA GLY A 246 -2.58 -15.33 -7.61
C GLY A 246 -1.05 -15.21 -7.68
N LYS A 247 -0.35 -15.55 -6.58
CA LYS A 247 1.11 -15.40 -6.48
C LYS A 247 1.87 -16.16 -7.59
N ASP A 248 1.38 -17.34 -7.98
CA ASP A 248 2.00 -18.17 -9.00
C ASP A 248 1.80 -17.63 -10.43
N ALA A 249 0.84 -16.74 -10.63
CA ALA A 249 0.60 -16.08 -11.91
C ALA A 249 1.55 -14.90 -12.19
N VAL A 250 2.32 -14.47 -11.18
CA VAL A 250 3.46 -13.56 -11.33
C VAL A 250 4.73 -14.42 -11.45
N ARG A 251 5.09 -14.77 -12.70
CA ARG A 251 6.05 -15.85 -12.99
C ARG A 251 7.44 -15.64 -12.41
N GLN A 252 7.96 -14.41 -12.50
CA GLN A 252 9.32 -14.05 -12.10
C GLN A 252 9.35 -13.18 -10.84
N GLY A 253 8.18 -12.92 -10.22
CA GLY A 253 8.08 -12.30 -8.92
C GLY A 253 7.81 -10.79 -8.91
N PHE A 254 8.01 -10.22 -7.72
CA PHE A 254 7.65 -8.86 -7.35
C PHE A 254 8.89 -8.04 -7.12
N TYR A 255 8.92 -6.85 -7.71
CA TYR A 255 10.07 -5.95 -7.67
C TYR A 255 9.64 -4.60 -7.10
N GLY A 256 10.50 -4.01 -6.29
CA GLY A 256 10.22 -2.70 -5.73
C GLY A 256 11.47 -1.98 -5.28
N GLN A 257 11.35 -0.68 -5.08
CA GLN A 257 12.42 0.12 -4.53
C GLN A 257 11.86 1.11 -3.52
N GLU A 258 12.54 1.25 -2.37
CA GLU A 258 12.13 2.12 -1.28
C GLU A 258 13.36 2.80 -0.66
N ILE A 259 13.30 4.13 -0.53
CA ILE A 259 14.41 4.92 0.00
C ILE A 259 14.54 4.84 1.53
N ASN A 260 13.40 4.67 2.22
CA ASN A 260 13.38 4.63 3.69
C ASN A 260 13.65 3.21 4.19
N ILE A 261 14.73 3.04 4.97
CA ILE A 261 15.19 1.73 5.45
C ILE A 261 14.13 1.01 6.29
N THR A 262 13.44 1.71 7.20
CA THR A 262 12.39 1.10 8.04
C THR A 262 11.21 0.62 7.18
N THR A 263 10.79 1.41 6.20
CA THR A 263 9.69 1.05 5.30
C THR A 263 10.11 -0.08 4.35
N TYR A 264 11.36 -0.10 3.91
CA TYR A 264 11.97 -1.19 3.16
C TYR A 264 11.94 -2.51 3.96
N ASN A 265 12.36 -2.49 5.23
CA ASN A 265 12.29 -3.66 6.12
C ASN A 265 10.85 -4.15 6.29
N LEU A 266 9.90 -3.22 6.48
CA LEU A 266 8.47 -3.53 6.55
C LEU A 266 7.95 -4.18 5.27
N CYS A 267 8.43 -3.77 4.10
CA CYS A 267 8.05 -4.38 2.82
C CYS A 267 8.49 -5.85 2.76
N ARG A 268 9.75 -6.16 3.08
CA ARG A 268 10.28 -7.53 3.09
C ARG A 268 9.52 -8.42 4.08
N ILE A 269 9.31 -7.94 5.31
CA ILE A 269 8.50 -8.62 6.32
C ILE A 269 7.09 -8.91 5.78
N ASN A 270 6.49 -7.94 5.11
CA ASN A 270 5.15 -8.06 4.55
C ASN A 270 5.08 -9.11 3.43
N MET A 271 6.11 -9.19 2.56
CA MET A 271 6.19 -10.25 1.54
C MET A 271 6.18 -11.63 2.20
N PHE A 272 7.02 -11.86 3.19
CA PHE A 272 7.06 -13.14 3.92
C PHE A 272 5.74 -13.45 4.62
N LEU A 273 5.13 -12.49 5.33
CA LEU A 273 3.85 -12.68 6.03
C LEU A 273 2.69 -13.08 5.10
N HIS A 274 2.81 -12.77 3.80
CA HIS A 274 1.86 -13.16 2.76
C HIS A 274 2.31 -14.42 1.98
N ASP A 275 3.24 -15.19 2.54
CA ASP A 275 3.74 -16.45 1.96
C ASP A 275 4.34 -16.26 0.54
N ILE A 276 5.03 -15.14 0.34
CA ILE A 276 5.88 -14.92 -0.83
C ILE A 276 7.31 -15.33 -0.44
N ASP A 277 7.82 -16.37 -1.08
CA ASP A 277 9.17 -16.87 -0.82
C ASP A 277 10.25 -15.87 -1.28
N TYR A 278 11.44 -15.94 -0.68
CA TYR A 278 12.55 -15.01 -0.94
C TYR A 278 12.96 -14.94 -2.43
N ASP A 279 12.84 -16.05 -3.17
CA ASP A 279 13.15 -16.11 -4.61
C ASP A 279 12.08 -15.47 -5.51
N LYS A 280 10.97 -15.00 -4.92
CA LYS A 280 9.80 -14.40 -5.61
C LYS A 280 9.67 -12.91 -5.40
N PHE A 281 10.54 -12.26 -4.67
CA PHE A 281 10.57 -10.81 -4.59
C PHE A 281 12.01 -10.29 -4.60
N ASN A 282 12.19 -9.07 -5.08
CA ASN A 282 13.44 -8.32 -5.04
C ASN A 282 13.11 -6.87 -4.70
N ILE A 283 13.32 -6.50 -3.45
CA ILE A 283 13.10 -5.14 -2.97
C ILE A 283 14.45 -4.50 -2.69
N ALA A 284 14.70 -3.33 -3.27
CA ALA A 284 15.95 -2.61 -3.10
C ALA A 284 15.78 -1.37 -2.21
N ASN A 285 16.77 -1.09 -1.36
CA ASN A 285 16.77 0.11 -0.52
C ASN A 285 17.68 1.17 -1.12
N GLU A 286 17.13 2.01 -2.01
CA GLU A 286 17.83 3.09 -2.69
C GLU A 286 16.86 4.13 -3.29
N ASP A 287 17.38 5.30 -3.68
CA ASP A 287 16.61 6.31 -4.41
C ASP A 287 16.37 5.87 -5.87
N THR A 288 15.13 5.56 -6.20
CA THR A 288 14.71 5.11 -7.54
C THR A 288 15.09 6.08 -8.66
N LEU A 289 15.05 7.37 -8.41
CA LEU A 289 15.31 8.38 -9.44
C LEU A 289 16.80 8.57 -9.70
N ILE A 290 17.62 8.39 -8.68
CA ILE A 290 19.07 8.68 -8.73
C ILE A 290 19.89 7.39 -8.90
N ASN A 291 19.53 6.33 -8.17
CA ASN A 291 20.23 5.05 -8.18
C ASN A 291 19.27 3.88 -8.32
N PRO A 292 18.62 3.71 -9.49
CA PRO A 292 17.72 2.60 -9.74
C PRO A 292 18.47 1.26 -9.76
N GLN A 293 17.93 0.25 -9.06
CA GLN A 293 18.64 -1.02 -8.85
C GLN A 293 18.21 -2.12 -9.82
N HIS A 294 17.04 -2.02 -10.47
CA HIS A 294 16.49 -3.10 -11.30
C HIS A 294 16.76 -2.90 -12.81
N TRP A 295 17.96 -2.43 -13.19
CA TRP A 295 18.35 -2.27 -14.58
C TRP A 295 18.39 -3.59 -15.37
N ASP A 296 18.79 -4.66 -14.70
CA ASP A 296 18.90 -5.99 -15.32
C ASP A 296 17.58 -6.77 -15.24
N ASP A 297 16.62 -6.27 -14.45
CA ASP A 297 15.33 -6.91 -14.25
C ASP A 297 14.25 -6.41 -15.19
N GLU A 298 14.40 -5.21 -15.78
CA GLU A 298 13.44 -4.68 -16.76
C GLU A 298 13.38 -5.57 -18.03
N PRO A 299 12.28 -5.57 -18.81
CA PRO A 299 11.05 -4.81 -18.60
C PRO A 299 10.01 -5.51 -17.74
N PHE A 300 9.06 -4.70 -17.20
CA PHE A 300 7.96 -5.16 -16.36
C PHE A 300 6.62 -5.11 -17.11
N GLU A 301 5.82 -6.19 -17.05
CA GLU A 301 4.50 -6.24 -17.69
C GLU A 301 3.39 -5.56 -16.87
N ALA A 302 3.56 -5.45 -15.57
CA ALA A 302 2.67 -4.68 -14.71
C ALA A 302 3.50 -3.75 -13.82
N ILE A 303 3.19 -2.45 -13.87
CA ILE A 303 3.75 -1.45 -12.97
C ILE A 303 2.60 -0.80 -12.21
N VAL A 304 2.66 -0.85 -10.89
CA VAL A 304 1.69 -0.21 -9.99
C VAL A 304 2.45 0.67 -9.04
N SER A 305 2.08 1.94 -8.90
CA SER A 305 2.83 2.81 -8.00
C SER A 305 1.99 3.97 -7.45
N ASN A 306 2.24 4.32 -6.20
CA ASN A 306 1.77 5.54 -5.58
C ASN A 306 2.99 6.32 -5.05
N PRO A 307 3.76 6.97 -5.93
CA PRO A 307 4.97 7.67 -5.54
C PRO A 307 4.66 8.91 -4.69
N PRO A 308 5.61 9.39 -3.87
CA PRO A 308 5.41 10.57 -3.03
C PRO A 308 5.14 11.83 -3.88
N TYR A 309 4.12 12.63 -3.47
CA TYR A 309 3.70 13.80 -4.26
C TYR A 309 4.57 15.02 -4.00
N SER A 310 4.95 15.69 -5.08
CA SER A 310 5.62 17.01 -5.06
C SER A 310 6.86 17.08 -4.17
N ILE A 311 7.62 16.00 -4.09
CA ILE A 311 8.90 15.96 -3.39
C ILE A 311 10.02 16.60 -4.21
N LYS A 312 11.03 17.09 -3.51
CA LYS A 312 12.28 17.54 -4.14
C LYS A 312 13.14 16.36 -4.54
N TRP A 313 13.83 16.48 -5.66
CA TRP A 313 14.84 15.54 -6.13
C TRP A 313 16.01 16.30 -6.75
N GLU A 314 17.07 15.63 -7.17
CA GLU A 314 18.25 16.28 -7.73
C GLU A 314 17.95 17.05 -9.04
N GLY A 315 17.17 16.45 -9.94
CA GLY A 315 16.78 17.09 -11.19
C GLY A 315 17.97 17.61 -11.99
N ASP A 316 17.91 18.87 -12.40
CA ASP A 316 18.92 19.55 -13.19
C ASP A 316 20.19 19.94 -12.39
N ASP A 317 20.20 19.79 -11.07
CA ASP A 317 21.42 19.90 -10.27
C ASP A 317 22.40 18.73 -10.53
N ASN A 318 21.88 17.58 -11.00
CA ASN A 318 22.68 16.44 -11.42
C ASN A 318 22.79 16.39 -12.97
N PRO A 319 23.92 16.80 -13.56
CA PRO A 319 24.06 16.90 -15.02
C PRO A 319 24.04 15.54 -15.74
N VAL A 320 24.13 14.43 -15.02
CA VAL A 320 24.05 13.09 -15.62
C VAL A 320 22.62 12.74 -15.99
N LEU A 321 21.65 13.19 -15.19
CA LEU A 321 20.23 12.82 -15.35
C LEU A 321 19.62 13.27 -16.69
N ILE A 322 20.10 14.37 -17.29
CA ILE A 322 19.57 14.81 -18.59
C ILE A 322 19.90 13.82 -19.73
N ASN A 323 20.93 13.02 -19.56
CA ASN A 323 21.34 11.98 -20.50
C ASN A 323 20.89 10.57 -20.08
N ASP A 324 20.27 10.46 -18.92
CA ASP A 324 19.70 9.18 -18.44
C ASP A 324 18.61 8.70 -19.41
N PRO A 325 18.68 7.45 -19.91
CA PRO A 325 17.73 6.93 -20.89
C PRO A 325 16.28 6.94 -20.42
N ARG A 326 16.04 7.01 -19.11
CA ARG A 326 14.68 7.12 -18.53
C ARG A 326 14.08 8.51 -18.78
N PHE A 327 14.87 9.58 -18.78
CA PHE A 327 14.41 10.98 -18.84
C PHE A 327 14.75 11.68 -20.14
N SER A 328 15.88 11.35 -20.75
CA SER A 328 16.38 12.02 -21.97
C SER A 328 15.40 12.06 -23.15
N PRO A 329 14.49 11.08 -23.37
CA PRO A 329 13.56 11.13 -24.48
C PRO A 329 12.61 12.33 -24.46
N ALA A 330 12.26 12.84 -23.29
CA ALA A 330 11.42 14.05 -23.17
C ALA A 330 12.19 15.36 -23.45
N GLY A 331 13.53 15.30 -23.56
CA GLY A 331 14.39 16.46 -23.78
C GLY A 331 14.43 17.48 -22.64
N VAL A 332 13.86 17.14 -21.49
CA VAL A 332 13.77 17.98 -20.30
C VAL A 332 13.58 17.10 -19.06
N LEU A 333 14.16 17.51 -17.93
CA LEU A 333 13.90 16.88 -16.63
C LEU A 333 12.65 17.46 -15.99
N ALA A 334 12.00 16.68 -15.15
CA ALA A 334 10.97 17.19 -14.23
C ALA A 334 11.57 18.27 -13.32
N PRO A 335 10.77 19.26 -12.87
CA PRO A 335 11.29 20.31 -11.99
C PRO A 335 11.90 19.72 -10.72
N LYS A 336 13.08 20.18 -10.30
CA LYS A 336 13.73 19.67 -9.08
C LYS A 336 12.92 19.82 -7.79
N SER A 337 11.93 20.72 -7.80
CA SER A 337 11.00 20.89 -6.67
C SER A 337 9.84 19.91 -6.68
N LYS A 338 9.69 19.07 -7.74
CA LYS A 338 8.52 18.21 -7.99
C LYS A 338 8.92 17.01 -8.85
N ALA A 339 9.21 15.91 -8.19
CA ALA A 339 9.66 14.66 -8.83
C ALA A 339 8.54 13.86 -9.53
N ASP A 340 7.28 14.28 -9.40
CA ASP A 340 6.11 13.49 -9.82
C ASP A 340 6.26 12.91 -11.24
N LEU A 341 6.56 13.74 -12.25
CA LEU A 341 6.74 13.28 -13.62
C LEU A 341 8.08 12.53 -13.86
N ALA A 342 9.04 12.63 -12.95
CA ALA A 342 10.24 11.79 -13.04
C ALA A 342 9.89 10.31 -12.73
N PHE A 343 9.05 10.04 -11.72
CA PHE A 343 8.52 8.70 -11.47
C PHE A 343 7.71 8.16 -12.65
N VAL A 344 6.89 8.99 -13.28
CA VAL A 344 6.12 8.61 -14.48
C VAL A 344 7.05 8.22 -15.64
N MET A 345 8.10 9.02 -15.90
CA MET A 345 9.07 8.74 -16.95
C MET A 345 9.90 7.48 -16.66
N HIS A 346 10.29 7.28 -15.40
CA HIS A 346 10.97 6.06 -14.97
C HIS A 346 10.09 4.83 -15.20
N ALA A 347 8.85 4.84 -14.73
CA ALA A 347 7.91 3.75 -14.94
C ALA A 347 7.69 3.46 -16.44
N LEU A 348 7.51 4.50 -17.27
CA LEU A 348 7.37 4.33 -18.72
C LEU A 348 8.61 3.68 -19.33
N SER A 349 9.81 4.11 -18.94
CA SER A 349 11.06 3.55 -19.47
C SER A 349 11.13 2.05 -19.25
N TRP A 350 10.84 1.58 -18.05
CA TRP A 350 10.93 0.18 -17.65
C TRP A 350 9.70 -0.66 -17.95
N LEU A 351 8.65 -0.05 -18.49
CA LEU A 351 7.45 -0.76 -18.90
C LEU A 351 7.72 -1.67 -20.10
N ALA A 352 7.23 -2.90 -20.07
CA ALA A 352 7.25 -3.81 -21.21
C ALA A 352 6.35 -3.28 -22.36
N THR A 353 6.64 -3.66 -23.60
CA THR A 353 5.86 -3.23 -24.75
C THR A 353 4.39 -3.64 -24.64
N ASN A 354 4.10 -4.84 -24.11
CA ASN A 354 2.76 -5.35 -23.83
C ASN A 354 2.29 -5.04 -22.39
N GLY A 355 3.06 -4.22 -21.65
CA GLY A 355 2.81 -3.88 -20.28
C GLY A 355 1.79 -2.75 -20.09
N THR A 356 1.30 -2.63 -18.87
CA THR A 356 0.45 -1.51 -18.42
C THR A 356 1.01 -0.97 -17.10
N ALA A 357 1.19 0.34 -17.03
CA ALA A 357 1.51 1.02 -15.77
C ALA A 357 0.30 1.82 -15.29
N ALA A 358 -0.05 1.68 -14.02
CA ALA A 358 -1.09 2.46 -13.35
C ALA A 358 -0.45 3.22 -12.17
N ILE A 359 -0.40 4.55 -12.25
CA ILE A 359 0.36 5.40 -11.33
C ILE A 359 -0.57 6.44 -10.73
N VAL A 360 -0.60 6.52 -9.40
CA VAL A 360 -1.31 7.63 -8.71
C VAL A 360 -0.51 8.91 -8.89
N CYS A 361 -1.19 9.95 -9.27
CA CYS A 361 -0.59 11.24 -9.57
C CYS A 361 -1.26 12.39 -8.82
N PHE A 362 -0.46 13.39 -8.46
CA PHE A 362 -0.97 14.66 -7.98
C PHE A 362 -1.62 15.43 -9.14
N PRO A 363 -2.84 15.99 -8.98
CA PRO A 363 -3.58 16.59 -10.09
C PRO A 363 -2.84 17.72 -10.80
N GLY A 364 -1.97 18.43 -10.09
CA GLY A 364 -1.22 19.56 -10.65
C GLY A 364 -0.34 19.21 -11.85
N ILE A 365 0.15 17.97 -11.96
CA ILE A 365 0.96 17.55 -13.12
C ILE A 365 0.15 17.54 -14.42
N MET A 366 -1.17 17.50 -14.33
CA MET A 366 -2.04 17.43 -15.51
C MET A 366 -2.14 18.74 -16.29
N TYR A 367 -1.87 19.90 -15.65
CA TYR A 367 -2.07 21.21 -16.28
C TYR A 367 -0.94 22.23 -16.10
N ARG A 368 0.03 22.00 -15.18
CA ARG A 368 1.13 22.95 -14.97
C ARG A 368 1.96 23.15 -16.23
N GLY A 369 2.50 24.37 -16.41
CA GLY A 369 3.36 24.73 -17.52
C GLY A 369 4.83 24.30 -17.37
N GLY A 370 5.71 24.88 -18.18
CA GLY A 370 7.17 24.70 -18.11
C GLY A 370 7.62 23.30 -18.49
N ALA A 371 8.52 22.70 -17.68
CA ALA A 371 9.07 21.37 -17.92
C ALA A 371 7.99 20.28 -17.88
N GLU A 372 7.03 20.37 -16.95
CA GLU A 372 5.94 19.40 -16.84
C GLU A 372 5.08 19.36 -18.12
N LYS A 373 4.78 20.50 -18.74
CA LYS A 373 4.09 20.55 -20.03
C LYS A 373 4.89 19.87 -21.16
N LYS A 374 6.22 20.05 -21.20
CA LYS A 374 7.07 19.41 -22.21
C LYS A 374 7.07 17.89 -22.07
N ILE A 375 7.08 17.38 -20.83
CA ILE A 375 6.96 15.95 -20.57
C ILE A 375 5.59 15.43 -20.99
N ARG A 376 4.49 16.12 -20.64
CA ARG A 376 3.14 15.75 -21.11
C ARG A 376 3.05 15.72 -22.64
N LYS A 377 3.63 16.73 -23.30
CA LYS A 377 3.72 16.75 -24.76
C LYS A 377 4.41 15.51 -25.29
N TYR A 378 5.55 15.13 -24.71
CA TYR A 378 6.27 13.90 -25.09
C TYR A 378 5.38 12.66 -24.93
N LEU A 379 4.69 12.52 -23.80
CA LEU A 379 3.83 11.38 -23.50
C LEU A 379 2.64 11.27 -24.46
N VAL A 380 1.98 12.40 -24.80
CA VAL A 380 0.82 12.46 -25.69
C VAL A 380 1.25 12.24 -27.15
N ASP A 381 2.27 12.94 -27.62
CA ASP A 381 2.75 12.85 -29.02
C ASP A 381 3.24 11.43 -29.37
N ASN A 382 3.78 10.70 -28.40
CA ASN A 382 4.20 9.32 -28.58
C ASN A 382 3.11 8.28 -28.22
N ASN A 383 1.90 8.73 -27.95
CA ASN A 383 0.74 7.88 -27.68
C ASN A 383 0.91 6.94 -26.47
N PHE A 384 1.60 7.38 -25.41
CA PHE A 384 1.87 6.54 -24.24
C PHE A 384 0.78 6.59 -23.17
N ILE A 385 -0.06 7.63 -23.15
CA ILE A 385 -1.15 7.76 -22.17
C ILE A 385 -2.36 6.98 -22.67
N ASP A 386 -2.76 5.94 -21.94
CA ASP A 386 -3.94 5.13 -22.26
C ASP A 386 -5.20 5.71 -21.63
N ALA A 387 -5.14 6.06 -20.33
CA ALA A 387 -6.24 6.70 -19.63
C ALA A 387 -5.77 7.67 -18.54
N ILE A 388 -6.62 8.64 -18.22
CA ILE A 388 -6.53 9.50 -17.03
C ILE A 388 -7.83 9.35 -16.25
N ILE A 389 -7.74 8.97 -14.98
CA ILE A 389 -8.88 8.69 -14.11
C ILE A 389 -8.84 9.66 -12.94
N GLN A 390 -9.85 10.52 -12.81
CA GLN A 390 -10.04 11.38 -11.65
C GLN A 390 -10.66 10.57 -10.52
N LEU A 391 -10.00 10.53 -9.38
CA LEU A 391 -10.51 9.84 -8.18
C LEU A 391 -11.30 10.81 -7.29
N PRO A 392 -12.16 10.30 -6.40
CA PRO A 392 -12.79 11.09 -5.34
C PRO A 392 -11.76 11.77 -4.44
N ASP A 393 -12.16 12.88 -3.84
CA ASP A 393 -11.41 13.48 -2.74
C ASP A 393 -11.47 12.63 -1.47
N ASN A 394 -10.66 12.96 -0.46
CA ASN A 394 -10.68 12.31 0.86
C ASN A 394 -10.57 10.75 0.82
N LEU A 395 -9.99 10.15 -0.22
CA LEU A 395 -9.68 8.72 -0.25
C LEU A 395 -8.43 8.38 0.57
N PHE A 396 -7.40 9.23 0.49
CA PHE A 396 -6.11 8.98 1.13
C PHE A 396 -6.08 9.55 2.55
N TYR A 397 -5.40 8.84 3.46
CA TYR A 397 -5.23 9.31 4.82
C TYR A 397 -4.37 10.58 4.86
N GLY A 398 -4.77 11.53 5.72
CA GLY A 398 -4.00 12.76 5.95
C GLY A 398 -4.10 13.83 4.84
N THR A 399 -4.84 13.59 3.77
CA THR A 399 -5.06 14.59 2.70
C THR A 399 -6.49 14.56 2.18
N SER A 400 -7.01 15.74 1.87
CA SER A 400 -8.31 15.90 1.19
C SER A 400 -8.17 16.06 -0.34
N ILE A 401 -6.97 15.89 -0.89
CA ILE A 401 -6.70 16.12 -2.30
C ILE A 401 -7.35 15.01 -3.13
N ALA A 402 -8.13 15.39 -4.14
CA ALA A 402 -8.61 14.48 -5.16
C ALA A 402 -7.45 14.14 -6.10
N THR A 403 -6.89 12.93 -5.98
CA THR A 403 -5.80 12.44 -6.83
C THR A 403 -6.33 11.94 -8.17
N CYS A 404 -5.43 11.59 -9.07
CA CYS A 404 -5.78 10.93 -10.33
C CYS A 404 -4.86 9.74 -10.60
N ILE A 405 -5.30 8.83 -11.46
CA ILE A 405 -4.48 7.72 -11.95
C ILE A 405 -4.12 8.03 -13.39
N MET A 406 -2.83 7.94 -13.72
CA MET A 406 -2.33 7.93 -15.08
C MET A 406 -2.03 6.49 -15.49
N VAL A 407 -2.67 6.03 -16.57
CA VAL A 407 -2.46 4.71 -17.14
C VAL A 407 -1.58 4.83 -18.39
N LEU A 408 -0.46 4.11 -18.40
CA LEU A 408 0.50 4.15 -19.50
C LEU A 408 0.57 2.80 -20.21
N LYS A 409 0.69 2.83 -21.53
CA LYS A 409 0.96 1.69 -22.41
C LYS A 409 1.91 2.11 -23.52
N LYS A 410 2.87 1.24 -23.88
CA LYS A 410 3.76 1.46 -25.02
C LYS A 410 3.16 1.03 -26.36
N SER A 411 2.22 0.08 -26.33
CA SER A 411 1.56 -0.45 -27.52
C SER A 411 0.06 -0.23 -27.43
N LYS A 412 -0.44 0.74 -28.20
CA LYS A 412 -1.87 1.05 -28.32
C LYS A 412 -2.30 0.93 -29.76
N SER A 413 -3.52 0.45 -30.00
CA SER A 413 -4.11 0.34 -31.34
C SER A 413 -4.70 1.68 -31.84
N GLU A 414 -5.03 2.59 -30.91
CA GLU A 414 -5.70 3.86 -31.18
C GLU A 414 -4.89 5.03 -30.69
N ASN A 415 -4.94 6.15 -31.41
CA ASN A 415 -4.28 7.40 -31.04
C ASN A 415 -5.24 8.31 -30.26
N SER A 416 -5.71 7.81 -29.12
CA SER A 416 -6.65 8.49 -28.23
C SER A 416 -6.35 8.17 -26.77
N THR A 417 -6.72 9.07 -25.88
CA THR A 417 -6.65 8.92 -24.43
C THR A 417 -8.07 8.86 -23.86
N LEU A 418 -8.33 7.89 -22.97
CA LEU A 418 -9.60 7.79 -22.26
C LEU A 418 -9.55 8.64 -20.99
N TYR A 419 -10.54 9.50 -20.80
CA TYR A 419 -10.74 10.28 -19.58
C TYR A 419 -11.91 9.72 -18.80
N ILE A 420 -11.75 9.48 -17.50
CA ILE A 420 -12.78 8.95 -16.60
C ILE A 420 -12.93 9.88 -15.41
N ASP A 421 -14.12 10.43 -15.19
CA ASP A 421 -14.47 11.18 -13.98
C ASP A 421 -15.13 10.25 -12.96
N ALA A 422 -14.31 9.67 -12.09
CA ALA A 422 -14.78 8.85 -10.97
C ALA A 422 -14.92 9.66 -9.66
N SER A 423 -14.92 10.99 -9.72
CA SER A 423 -14.96 11.86 -8.53
C SER A 423 -16.21 11.67 -7.66
N LYS A 424 -17.29 11.12 -8.22
CA LYS A 424 -18.55 10.81 -7.52
C LYS A 424 -18.71 9.32 -7.16
N GLU A 425 -17.75 8.47 -7.51
CA GLU A 425 -17.79 7.02 -7.29
C GLU A 425 -17.25 6.67 -5.91
N PHE A 426 -18.03 6.87 -4.86
CA PHE A 426 -17.62 6.54 -3.50
C PHE A 426 -18.80 6.39 -2.54
N ILE A 427 -18.55 5.78 -1.40
CA ILE A 427 -19.37 5.87 -0.20
C ILE A 427 -18.62 6.66 0.88
N LYS A 428 -19.36 7.38 1.72
CA LYS A 428 -18.75 8.10 2.84
C LYS A 428 -18.67 7.19 4.07
N VAL A 429 -17.45 7.02 4.61
CA VAL A 429 -17.19 6.24 5.81
C VAL A 429 -16.53 7.15 6.84
N THR A 430 -17.31 7.59 7.84
CA THR A 430 -16.84 8.55 8.85
C THR A 430 -16.27 9.84 8.23
N ASN A 431 -14.96 10.03 8.28
CA ASN A 431 -14.28 11.24 7.77
C ASN A 431 -13.67 11.04 6.36
N ASN A 432 -13.62 9.82 5.85
CA ASN A 432 -13.01 9.49 4.58
C ASN A 432 -14.05 8.98 3.58
N ASN A 433 -13.75 9.15 2.30
CA ASN A 433 -14.45 8.49 1.22
C ASN A 433 -13.83 7.11 0.98
N LYS A 434 -14.59 6.16 0.46
CA LYS A 434 -14.13 4.81 0.15
C LYS A 434 -14.74 4.33 -1.16
N LEU A 435 -13.94 3.68 -2.01
CA LEU A 435 -14.44 2.98 -3.19
C LEU A 435 -15.07 1.64 -2.77
N THR A 436 -16.24 1.33 -3.34
CA THR A 436 -16.86 0.00 -3.22
C THR A 436 -16.37 -0.91 -4.35
N ASP A 437 -16.63 -2.21 -4.23
CA ASP A 437 -16.33 -3.18 -5.29
C ASP A 437 -17.05 -2.81 -6.60
N GLU A 438 -18.29 -2.29 -6.53
CA GLU A 438 -19.05 -1.80 -7.68
C GLU A 438 -18.39 -0.57 -8.33
N ASN A 439 -17.88 0.37 -7.52
CA ASN A 439 -17.16 1.52 -8.05
C ASN A 439 -15.87 1.08 -8.78
N ILE A 440 -15.10 0.18 -8.17
CA ILE A 440 -13.89 -0.38 -8.76
C ILE A 440 -14.22 -1.09 -10.07
N GLU A 441 -15.22 -1.98 -10.08
CA GLU A 441 -15.64 -2.72 -11.27
C GLU A 441 -16.04 -1.78 -12.40
N LYS A 442 -16.83 -0.75 -12.10
CA LYS A 442 -17.26 0.26 -13.08
C LYS A 442 -16.06 0.98 -13.71
N ILE A 443 -15.08 1.41 -12.91
CA ILE A 443 -13.90 2.11 -13.40
C ILE A 443 -13.02 1.15 -14.23
N VAL A 444 -12.76 -0.06 -13.72
CA VAL A 444 -11.92 -1.05 -14.40
C VAL A 444 -12.51 -1.49 -15.74
N SER A 445 -13.80 -1.84 -15.76
CA SER A 445 -14.48 -2.25 -17.01
C SER A 445 -14.50 -1.12 -18.04
N THR A 446 -14.81 0.12 -17.63
CA THR A 446 -14.76 1.29 -18.52
C THR A 446 -13.36 1.51 -19.08
N CYS A 447 -12.32 1.38 -18.25
CA CYS A 447 -10.93 1.53 -18.67
C CYS A 447 -10.52 0.42 -19.63
N TYR A 448 -10.89 -0.83 -19.37
CA TYR A 448 -10.53 -1.98 -20.19
C TYR A 448 -11.26 -1.98 -21.55
N GLU A 449 -12.57 -1.74 -21.54
CA GLU A 449 -13.42 -1.72 -22.73
C GLU A 449 -13.31 -0.41 -23.51
N ARG A 450 -12.71 0.64 -22.92
CA ARG A 450 -12.57 1.99 -23.48
C ARG A 450 -13.91 2.61 -23.89
N THR A 451 -14.93 2.42 -23.04
CA THR A 451 -16.31 2.87 -23.33
C THR A 451 -16.50 4.33 -22.99
N GLU A 452 -17.29 5.04 -23.81
CA GLU A 452 -17.77 6.40 -23.52
C GLU A 452 -19.11 6.34 -22.78
N THR A 453 -19.23 7.12 -21.73
CA THR A 453 -20.47 7.28 -20.95
C THR A 453 -20.63 8.73 -20.60
N GLU A 454 -21.80 9.28 -20.88
CA GLU A 454 -22.14 10.68 -20.58
C GLU A 454 -21.88 11.00 -19.11
N TYR A 455 -21.24 12.14 -18.85
CA TYR A 455 -20.80 12.64 -17.52
C TYR A 455 -19.83 11.73 -16.75
N PHE A 456 -19.33 10.63 -17.34
CA PHE A 456 -18.43 9.71 -16.68
C PHE A 456 -17.14 9.45 -17.46
N SER A 457 -17.23 9.17 -18.76
CA SER A 457 -16.02 8.85 -19.55
C SER A 457 -16.09 9.35 -20.99
N LYS A 458 -14.92 9.74 -21.55
CA LYS A 458 -14.78 10.26 -22.89
C LYS A 458 -13.46 9.87 -23.52
N LEU A 459 -13.49 9.42 -24.77
CA LEU A 459 -12.32 9.19 -25.61
C LEU A 459 -11.93 10.49 -26.32
N VAL A 460 -10.69 10.92 -26.14
CA VAL A 460 -10.20 12.17 -26.75
C VAL A 460 -9.00 11.85 -27.64
N PRO A 461 -9.06 12.19 -28.94
CA PRO A 461 -7.91 12.07 -29.84
C PRO A 461 -6.72 12.90 -29.33
N ASN A 462 -5.50 12.37 -29.49
CA ASN A 462 -4.30 13.06 -29.00
C ASN A 462 -4.09 14.43 -29.67
N ASP A 463 -4.56 14.62 -30.92
CA ASP A 463 -4.53 15.92 -31.59
C ASP A 463 -5.39 16.95 -30.87
N ALA A 464 -6.58 16.57 -30.40
CA ALA A 464 -7.44 17.45 -29.61
C ALA A 464 -6.81 17.81 -28.25
N ILE A 465 -6.05 16.87 -27.64
CA ILE A 465 -5.28 17.16 -26.41
C ILE A 465 -4.17 18.18 -26.70
N ALA A 466 -3.53 18.09 -27.88
CA ALA A 466 -2.51 19.06 -28.28
C ALA A 466 -3.09 20.45 -28.53
N GLU A 467 -4.32 20.57 -29.08
CA GLU A 467 -5.05 21.82 -29.23
C GLU A 467 -5.38 22.48 -27.89
N GLU A 468 -5.64 21.68 -26.85
CA GLU A 468 -5.85 22.11 -25.45
C GLU A 468 -4.53 22.28 -24.67
N ASP A 469 -3.45 22.60 -25.37
CA ASP A 469 -2.13 22.90 -24.79
C ASP A 469 -1.56 21.76 -23.93
N TYR A 470 -1.86 20.51 -24.28
CA TYR A 470 -1.48 19.30 -23.53
C TYR A 470 -2.00 19.28 -22.08
N ASN A 471 -3.14 19.91 -21.85
CA ASN A 471 -3.86 19.80 -20.58
C ASN A 471 -4.47 18.39 -20.47
N LEU A 472 -4.17 17.68 -19.39
CA LEU A 472 -4.66 16.33 -19.13
C LEU A 472 -5.72 16.27 -18.01
N SER A 473 -6.25 17.42 -17.56
CA SER A 473 -7.28 17.46 -16.51
C SER A 473 -8.57 16.83 -17.03
N VAL A 474 -9.13 15.90 -16.30
CA VAL A 474 -10.36 15.17 -16.69
C VAL A 474 -11.53 16.15 -16.91
N SER A 475 -11.66 17.16 -16.05
CA SER A 475 -12.70 18.19 -16.16
C SER A 475 -12.63 19.05 -17.42
N THR A 476 -11.55 19.00 -18.19
CA THR A 476 -11.44 19.66 -19.50
C THR A 476 -12.25 18.91 -20.57
N TYR A 477 -12.39 17.61 -20.42
CA TYR A 477 -12.95 16.74 -21.47
C TYR A 477 -14.25 16.08 -21.08
N VAL A 478 -14.43 15.72 -19.81
CA VAL A 478 -15.65 15.10 -19.29
C VAL A 478 -16.50 16.17 -18.63
N GLU A 479 -17.67 16.45 -19.21
CA GLU A 479 -18.64 17.39 -18.66
C GLU A 479 -19.22 16.82 -17.36
N GLN A 480 -19.48 17.69 -16.39
CA GLN A 480 -20.19 17.29 -15.18
C GLN A 480 -21.69 17.47 -15.38
N GLU A 481 -22.46 16.52 -14.85
CA GLU A 481 -23.90 16.65 -14.81
C GLU A 481 -24.30 17.90 -14.01
N ASP A 482 -25.07 18.79 -14.64
CA ASP A 482 -25.65 19.96 -13.95
C ASP A 482 -26.78 19.51 -13.02
N THR A 483 -26.38 19.25 -11.77
CA THR A 483 -27.34 18.89 -10.68
C THR A 483 -27.89 20.13 -9.99
N SER A 484 -27.65 21.35 -10.50
CA SER A 484 -28.24 22.55 -9.95
C SER A 484 -29.77 22.47 -10.06
N GLU A 485 -30.47 22.63 -8.95
CA GLU A 485 -31.93 22.78 -8.97
C GLU A 485 -32.28 23.96 -9.91
N LYS A 486 -33.04 23.67 -10.96
CA LYS A 486 -33.62 24.72 -11.79
C LYS A 486 -34.62 25.49 -10.92
N ILE A 487 -34.13 26.51 -10.25
CA ILE A 487 -34.97 27.36 -9.42
C ILE A 487 -35.89 28.12 -10.37
N ASP A 488 -37.19 27.78 -10.35
CA ASP A 488 -38.21 28.61 -10.96
C ASP A 488 -38.35 29.87 -10.11
N ILE A 489 -37.76 30.96 -10.60
CA ILE A 489 -37.77 32.27 -9.93
C ILE A 489 -39.23 32.72 -9.68
N THR A 490 -40.18 32.35 -10.55
CA THR A 490 -41.59 32.71 -10.41
C THR A 490 -42.22 31.96 -9.21
N GLU A 491 -41.94 30.69 -9.07
CA GLU A 491 -42.42 29.86 -7.95
C GLU A 491 -41.76 30.32 -6.63
N LEU A 492 -40.46 30.57 -6.63
CA LEU A 492 -39.74 31.07 -5.46
C LEU A 492 -40.26 32.44 -5.00
N ASN A 493 -40.53 33.35 -5.93
CA ASN A 493 -41.11 34.65 -5.61
C ASN A 493 -42.53 34.52 -5.05
N ALA A 494 -43.33 33.56 -5.54
CA ALA A 494 -44.67 33.26 -4.98
C ALA A 494 -44.56 32.74 -3.54
N GLN A 495 -43.64 31.85 -3.26
CA GLN A 495 -43.38 31.31 -1.90
C GLN A 495 -42.88 32.43 -0.95
N ILE A 496 -41.97 33.30 -1.41
CA ILE A 496 -41.51 34.48 -0.64
C ILE A 496 -42.71 35.41 -0.32
N ALA A 497 -43.58 35.68 -1.29
CA ALA A 497 -44.75 36.54 -1.08
C ALA A 497 -45.71 35.95 -0.04
N GLU A 498 -45.92 34.62 -0.05
CA GLU A 498 -46.75 33.92 0.93
C GLU A 498 -46.14 33.98 2.36
N ILE A 499 -44.80 33.78 2.47
CA ILE A 499 -44.09 33.86 3.76
C ILE A 499 -44.19 35.29 4.32
N VAL A 500 -43.95 36.30 3.49
CA VAL A 500 -44.03 37.72 3.89
C VAL A 500 -45.46 38.06 4.34
N ALA A 501 -46.50 37.55 3.65
CA ALA A 501 -47.89 37.76 4.06
C ALA A 501 -48.19 37.14 5.44
N LYS A 502 -47.70 35.91 5.70
CA LYS A 502 -47.81 35.25 7.01
C LYS A 502 -47.08 36.03 8.10
N GLU A 503 -45.87 36.50 7.83
CA GLU A 503 -45.07 37.33 8.76
C GLU A 503 -45.81 38.61 9.13
N ASN A 504 -46.38 39.30 8.16
CA ASN A 504 -47.13 40.54 8.40
C ASN A 504 -48.40 40.28 9.27
N THR A 505 -49.08 39.13 9.05
CA THR A 505 -50.23 38.72 9.85
C THR A 505 -49.83 38.45 11.31
N LEU A 506 -48.75 37.69 11.53
CA LEU A 506 -48.24 37.43 12.86
C LEU A 506 -47.74 38.67 13.58
N ARG A 507 -47.11 39.61 12.88
CA ARG A 507 -46.75 40.93 13.45
C ARG A 507 -47.97 41.72 13.91
N ALA A 508 -49.00 41.77 13.08
CA ALA A 508 -50.24 42.46 13.44
C ALA A 508 -50.94 41.84 14.69
N GLU A 509 -50.91 40.50 14.82
CA GLU A 509 -51.41 39.79 16.01
C GLU A 509 -50.56 40.11 17.26
N ILE A 510 -49.25 40.13 17.14
CA ILE A 510 -48.33 40.53 18.22
C ILE A 510 -48.61 41.96 18.66
N ASP A 511 -48.71 42.90 17.72
CA ASP A 511 -49.01 44.32 17.99
C ASP A 511 -50.36 44.50 18.70
N LYS A 512 -51.36 43.66 18.38
CA LYS A 512 -52.63 43.62 19.06
C LYS A 512 -52.49 43.14 20.52
N ILE A 513 -51.76 42.07 20.74
CA ILE A 513 -51.49 41.53 22.10
C ILE A 513 -50.72 42.56 22.94
N ILE A 514 -49.71 43.23 22.36
CA ILE A 514 -48.95 44.29 23.05
C ILE A 514 -49.90 45.43 23.50
N LYS A 515 -50.78 45.88 22.62
CA LYS A 515 -51.76 46.91 22.94
C LYS A 515 -52.74 46.50 24.05
N GLU A 516 -53.11 45.22 24.11
CA GLU A 516 -53.96 44.65 25.16
C GLU A 516 -53.22 44.55 26.53
N ILE A 517 -51.89 44.43 26.52
CA ILE A 517 -51.04 44.36 27.74
C ILE A 517 -50.69 45.77 28.23
N GLU A 518 -50.48 46.72 27.33
CA GLU A 518 -50.10 48.10 27.69
C GLU A 518 -51.28 48.98 28.10
N GLY A 519 -52.50 48.48 27.97
CA GLY A 519 -53.71 49.07 28.55
C GLY A 519 -54.43 50.03 27.83
#